data_036c2d73442c9bf9133eacf311c2a6c6
#
_entry.id   036c2d73442c9bf9133eacf311c2a6c6
#
_cell.length_a   1.000
_cell.length_b   1.000
_cell.length_c   1.000
_cell.angle_alpha   90.00
_cell.angle_beta   90.00
_cell.angle_gamma   90.00
#
_symmetry.space_group_name_H-M   'P 1'
#
loop_
_entity.id
_entity.type
_entity.pdbx_description
1 polymer ?
#
loop_
_entity_poly.entity_id
_entity_poly.type
_entity_poly.pdbx_seq_one_letter_code
_entity_poly.pdbx_strand_id
1 'polypeptide(L)'
;MIDNKWLSGQGTLLCGILNVTPDSFSDGGKYTSVDAALQQARKLIQEGAQILDIGGESTRPGSHYVEIQEEIDRVVPVIKAIRKESDVLISVDTWKSQVAAAALEAGADIVNDITGFLGDPKMAAVVAEHEASAVLMFNPVMARPHHPSSTIFPRFGFEPVFSEQELQQMAQEPIQDLMWTFFDRSLAVAKAAGVQTDRIMLDPGIGFGLTKRENLLLLQELGTIHQKGYPIFLGVSRKRFVVNIIEEAGFETDPATETGFWNRDLASSHLTSIATSQGVEVVRVHDIPLHKMAASLGQAIFQAQEAADTNLKQYK
;
A
#
# COMPACT_ATOMS: atom_id res chain seq x y z
N MET A 1 4.80 16.34 -10.16
CA MET A 1 4.03 16.54 -8.90
C MET A 1 2.78 15.70 -9.02
N ILE A 2 2.54 14.82 -8.06
CA ILE A 2 1.40 13.90 -8.08
C ILE A 2 0.33 14.50 -7.19
N ASP A 3 -0.80 14.82 -7.79
CA ASP A 3 -1.99 15.26 -7.09
C ASP A 3 -3.21 14.43 -7.51
N ASN A 4 -4.33 14.58 -6.81
CA ASN A 4 -5.55 13.83 -7.08
C ASN A 4 -6.10 14.07 -8.48
N LYS A 5 -5.86 15.24 -9.05
CA LYS A 5 -6.28 15.58 -10.40
C LYS A 5 -5.45 14.81 -11.44
N TRP A 6 -4.15 14.68 -11.21
CA TRP A 6 -3.30 13.87 -12.05
C TRP A 6 -3.70 12.39 -11.97
N LEU A 7 -3.92 11.86 -10.75
CA LEU A 7 -4.35 10.46 -10.54
C LEU A 7 -5.66 10.15 -11.26
N SER A 8 -6.66 11.02 -11.15
CA SER A 8 -7.98 10.78 -11.77
C SER A 8 -7.94 10.68 -13.29
N GLY A 9 -6.92 11.23 -13.93
CA GLY A 9 -6.72 11.17 -15.38
C GLY A 9 -5.96 9.96 -15.91
N GLN A 10 -5.39 9.11 -15.02
CA GLN A 10 -4.49 8.02 -15.44
C GLN A 10 -5.16 6.64 -15.52
N GLY A 11 -6.36 6.49 -14.97
CA GLY A 11 -6.92 5.17 -14.66
C GLY A 11 -6.22 4.52 -13.47
N THR A 12 -6.37 3.20 -13.31
CA THR A 12 -5.72 2.50 -12.18
C THR A 12 -4.22 2.33 -12.42
N LEU A 13 -3.40 2.86 -11.52
CA LEU A 13 -1.95 2.71 -11.53
C LEU A 13 -1.52 1.45 -10.78
N LEU A 14 -0.49 0.79 -11.30
CA LEU A 14 0.14 -0.37 -10.66
C LEU A 14 1.37 0.08 -9.87
N CYS A 15 1.32 -0.17 -8.56
CA CYS A 15 2.40 0.09 -7.63
C CYS A 15 3.14 -1.22 -7.33
N GLY A 16 4.34 -1.37 -7.88
CA GLY A 16 5.18 -2.55 -7.69
C GLY A 16 5.91 -2.53 -6.37
N ILE A 17 5.82 -3.63 -5.60
CA ILE A 17 6.49 -3.78 -4.30
C ILE A 17 7.97 -4.10 -4.51
N LEU A 18 8.85 -3.29 -3.92
CA LEU A 18 10.29 -3.49 -3.91
C LEU A 18 10.83 -3.52 -2.47
N ASN A 19 10.86 -4.70 -1.86
CA ASN A 19 11.40 -4.86 -0.51
C ASN A 19 12.94 -4.92 -0.55
N VAL A 20 13.59 -4.06 0.22
CA VAL A 20 15.05 -3.99 0.35
C VAL A 20 15.46 -4.50 1.73
N THR A 21 15.05 -5.73 2.05
CA THR A 21 15.40 -6.40 3.30
C THR A 21 16.52 -7.41 3.08
N PRO A 22 17.35 -7.74 4.10
CA PRO A 22 18.44 -8.72 3.97
C PRO A 22 17.98 -10.06 3.39
N ASP A 23 16.79 -10.52 3.76
CA ASP A 23 16.23 -11.79 3.29
C ASP A 23 15.78 -11.76 1.82
N SER A 24 15.56 -10.58 1.27
CA SER A 24 15.13 -10.42 -0.12
C SER A 24 16.28 -10.57 -1.13
N PHE A 25 17.54 -10.44 -0.67
CA PHE A 25 18.75 -10.42 -1.52
C PHE A 25 19.93 -11.17 -0.85
N SER A 26 19.71 -12.37 -0.35
CA SER A 26 20.54 -13.09 0.63
C SER A 26 21.94 -13.58 0.18
N ASP A 27 22.46 -13.22 -1.01
CA ASP A 27 23.69 -13.82 -1.54
C ASP A 27 24.94 -12.92 -1.62
N GLY A 28 25.04 -11.86 -0.84
CA GLY A 28 26.35 -11.20 -0.66
C GLY A 28 26.40 -9.69 -0.77
N GLY A 29 26.83 -9.06 0.30
CA GLY A 29 27.39 -7.72 0.39
C GLY A 29 26.51 -6.51 -0.01
N LYS A 30 26.79 -5.33 0.58
CA LYS A 30 26.00 -4.10 0.36
C LYS A 30 25.83 -3.67 -1.11
N TYR A 31 26.79 -3.96 -1.96
CA TYR A 31 26.74 -3.59 -3.40
C TYR A 31 25.86 -4.53 -4.23
N THR A 32 25.86 -5.81 -3.91
CA THR A 32 25.01 -6.80 -4.57
C THR A 32 23.53 -6.62 -4.28
N SER A 33 23.16 -6.06 -3.12
CA SER A 33 21.77 -5.78 -2.76
C SER A 33 21.19 -4.61 -3.55
N VAL A 34 21.95 -3.55 -3.83
CA VAL A 34 21.49 -2.41 -4.63
C VAL A 34 21.32 -2.82 -6.10
N ASP A 35 22.27 -3.57 -6.66
CA ASP A 35 22.20 -4.05 -8.04
C ASP A 35 21.01 -5.00 -8.24
N ALA A 36 20.77 -5.91 -7.31
CA ALA A 36 19.63 -6.81 -7.35
C ALA A 36 18.29 -6.05 -7.23
N ALA A 37 18.22 -5.06 -6.33
CA ALA A 37 17.05 -4.20 -6.22
C ALA A 37 16.80 -3.39 -7.50
N LEU A 38 17.87 -2.87 -8.13
CA LEU A 38 17.77 -2.15 -9.39
C LEU A 38 17.33 -3.06 -10.56
N GLN A 39 17.80 -4.31 -10.61
CA GLN A 39 17.33 -5.28 -11.60
C GLN A 39 15.83 -5.58 -11.40
N GLN A 40 15.38 -5.76 -10.17
CA GLN A 40 13.98 -5.97 -9.87
C GLN A 40 13.14 -4.73 -10.20
N ALA A 41 13.63 -3.53 -9.90
CA ALA A 41 12.98 -2.28 -10.30
C ALA A 41 12.78 -2.17 -11.82
N ARG A 42 13.84 -2.45 -12.60
CA ARG A 42 13.77 -2.48 -14.07
C ARG A 42 12.73 -3.48 -14.58
N LYS A 43 12.70 -4.68 -13.98
CA LYS A 43 11.71 -5.71 -14.31
C LYS A 43 10.29 -5.21 -14.07
N LEU A 44 10.00 -4.68 -12.86
CA LEU A 44 8.68 -4.15 -12.51
C LEU A 44 8.24 -3.04 -13.48
N ILE A 45 9.14 -2.12 -13.83
CA ILE A 45 8.88 -1.03 -14.79
C ILE A 45 8.58 -1.61 -16.18
N GLN A 46 9.37 -2.57 -16.68
CA GLN A 46 9.14 -3.22 -17.98
C GLN A 46 7.79 -3.95 -18.03
N GLU A 47 7.37 -4.56 -16.92
CA GLU A 47 6.09 -5.22 -16.78
C GLU A 47 4.92 -4.23 -16.72
N GLY A 48 5.18 -2.95 -16.42
CA GLY A 48 4.21 -1.87 -16.47
C GLY A 48 3.87 -1.24 -15.13
N ALA A 49 4.72 -1.37 -14.12
CA ALA A 49 4.60 -0.59 -12.88
C ALA A 49 4.80 0.90 -13.17
N GLN A 50 3.90 1.74 -12.68
CA GLN A 50 3.99 3.20 -12.76
C GLN A 50 4.48 3.83 -11.45
N ILE A 51 4.40 3.08 -10.36
CA ILE A 51 4.94 3.44 -9.04
C ILE A 51 5.78 2.26 -8.55
N LEU A 52 6.92 2.54 -7.92
CA LEU A 52 7.69 1.55 -7.15
C LEU A 52 7.59 1.91 -5.68
N ASP A 53 7.13 0.98 -4.83
CA ASP A 53 7.02 1.18 -3.39
C ASP A 53 8.18 0.47 -2.69
N ILE A 54 9.12 1.27 -2.17
CA ILE A 54 10.41 0.81 -1.64
C ILE A 54 10.33 0.75 -0.12
N GLY A 55 10.46 -0.46 0.44
CA GLY A 55 10.42 -0.68 1.88
C GLY A 55 11.71 -1.30 2.42
N GLY A 56 12.29 -0.69 3.46
CA GLY A 56 13.47 -1.18 4.17
C GLY A 56 13.17 -2.01 5.41
N GLU A 57 11.93 -1.96 5.90
CA GLU A 57 11.44 -2.69 7.07
C GLU A 57 10.22 -3.53 6.71
N SER A 58 10.16 -4.75 7.23
CA SER A 58 8.95 -5.57 7.12
C SER A 58 8.01 -5.29 8.30
N THR A 59 6.73 -5.07 8.00
CA THR A 59 5.69 -4.84 9.02
C THR A 59 4.75 -6.05 9.19
N ARG A 60 5.12 -7.22 8.64
CA ARG A 60 4.35 -8.46 8.72
C ARG A 60 4.43 -9.08 10.12
N PRO A 61 3.46 -9.93 10.50
CA PRO A 61 3.59 -10.72 11.72
C PRO A 61 4.92 -11.46 11.81
N GLY A 62 5.61 -11.33 12.97
CA GLY A 62 6.91 -11.95 13.21
C GLY A 62 8.12 -11.13 12.73
N SER A 63 7.93 -9.97 12.13
CA SER A 63 9.04 -9.07 11.80
C SER A 63 9.58 -8.33 13.03
N HIS A 64 10.80 -7.82 12.90
CA HIS A 64 11.49 -7.06 13.93
C HIS A 64 11.67 -5.60 13.50
N TYR A 65 11.74 -4.73 14.50
CA TYR A 65 12.06 -3.32 14.29
C TYR A 65 13.44 -3.17 13.65
N VAL A 66 13.54 -2.29 12.67
CA VAL A 66 14.79 -1.90 12.01
C VAL A 66 15.18 -0.51 12.50
N GLU A 67 16.43 -0.33 12.92
CA GLU A 67 16.93 0.98 13.35
C GLU A 67 16.87 1.99 12.19
N ILE A 68 16.61 3.25 12.53
CA ILE A 68 16.39 4.33 11.54
C ILE A 68 17.55 4.42 10.55
N GLN A 69 18.80 4.43 11.05
CA GLN A 69 19.96 4.54 10.17
C GLN A 69 20.11 3.31 9.26
N GLU A 70 19.80 2.14 9.78
CA GLU A 70 19.83 0.90 8.98
C GLU A 70 18.78 0.93 7.87
N GLU A 71 17.58 1.42 8.15
CA GLU A 71 16.53 1.56 7.13
C GLU A 71 16.91 2.59 6.07
N ILE A 72 17.48 3.74 6.47
CA ILE A 72 18.04 4.74 5.55
C ILE A 72 19.12 4.10 4.65
N ASP A 73 20.06 3.35 5.24
CA ASP A 73 21.14 2.69 4.52
C ASP A 73 20.65 1.64 3.51
N ARG A 74 19.45 1.10 3.73
CA ARG A 74 18.79 0.15 2.80
C ARG A 74 18.11 0.89 1.65
N VAL A 75 17.26 1.88 1.93
CA VAL A 75 16.35 2.46 0.92
C VAL A 75 17.00 3.56 0.09
N VAL A 76 17.79 4.45 0.70
CA VAL A 76 18.36 5.63 0.01
C VAL A 76 19.27 5.28 -1.16
N PRO A 77 20.21 4.34 -1.06
CA PRO A 77 21.03 3.94 -2.21
C PRO A 77 20.22 3.41 -3.38
N VAL A 78 19.16 2.66 -3.11
CA VAL A 78 18.26 2.09 -4.14
C VAL A 78 17.46 3.19 -4.82
N ILE A 79 16.87 4.12 -4.06
CA ILE A 79 16.14 5.27 -4.60
C ILE A 79 17.03 6.08 -5.53
N LYS A 80 18.25 6.43 -5.08
CA LYS A 80 19.23 7.17 -5.90
C LYS A 80 19.64 6.41 -7.16
N ALA A 81 19.78 5.10 -7.11
CA ALA A 81 20.13 4.28 -8.25
C ALA A 81 18.99 4.25 -9.29
N ILE A 82 17.75 4.04 -8.85
CA ILE A 82 16.58 4.05 -9.74
C ILE A 82 16.40 5.44 -10.36
N ARG A 83 16.51 6.51 -9.60
CA ARG A 83 16.28 7.88 -10.08
C ARG A 83 17.31 8.33 -11.15
N LYS A 84 18.49 7.73 -11.18
CA LYS A 84 19.48 7.97 -12.26
C LYS A 84 19.06 7.40 -13.62
N GLU A 85 18.15 6.45 -13.65
CA GLU A 85 17.80 5.69 -14.85
C GLU A 85 16.34 5.87 -15.27
N SER A 86 15.47 6.35 -14.37
CA SER A 86 14.02 6.36 -14.58
C SER A 86 13.33 7.49 -13.83
N ASP A 87 12.30 8.05 -14.48
CA ASP A 87 11.37 9.01 -13.90
C ASP A 87 10.11 8.31 -13.32
N VAL A 88 10.16 6.99 -13.14
CA VAL A 88 9.07 6.25 -12.47
C VAL A 88 8.77 6.86 -11.11
N LEU A 89 7.51 6.89 -10.71
CA LEU A 89 7.16 7.38 -9.38
C LEU A 89 7.72 6.46 -8.30
N ILE A 90 8.34 7.04 -7.28
CA ILE A 90 8.90 6.31 -6.15
C ILE A 90 8.14 6.64 -4.89
N SER A 91 7.57 5.61 -4.28
CA SER A 91 7.00 5.62 -2.93
C SER A 91 8.01 5.02 -1.96
N VAL A 92 8.14 5.58 -0.77
CA VAL A 92 8.88 4.98 0.34
C VAL A 92 7.89 4.44 1.37
N ASP A 93 7.93 3.12 1.62
CA ASP A 93 7.11 2.44 2.64
C ASP A 93 7.82 2.54 3.99
N THR A 94 7.47 3.56 4.76
CA THR A 94 8.04 3.82 6.09
C THR A 94 7.10 4.64 6.96
N TRP A 95 7.13 4.37 8.26
CA TRP A 95 6.42 5.14 9.29
C TRP A 95 7.35 6.07 10.11
N LYS A 96 8.65 6.12 9.74
CA LYS A 96 9.68 6.89 10.44
C LYS A 96 10.02 8.17 9.66
N SER A 97 9.78 9.33 10.26
CA SER A 97 9.95 10.63 9.62
C SER A 97 11.38 10.88 9.09
N GLN A 98 12.38 10.39 9.80
CA GLN A 98 13.80 10.54 9.40
C GLN A 98 14.13 9.71 8.16
N VAL A 99 13.53 8.52 8.03
CA VAL A 99 13.67 7.68 6.82
C VAL A 99 12.94 8.34 5.65
N ALA A 100 11.73 8.84 5.89
CA ALA A 100 10.95 9.56 4.88
C ALA A 100 11.70 10.79 4.35
N ALA A 101 12.26 11.64 5.25
CA ALA A 101 13.05 12.79 4.85
C ALA A 101 14.24 12.41 3.96
N ALA A 102 15.04 11.42 4.38
CA ALA A 102 16.20 10.96 3.61
C ALA A 102 15.82 10.36 2.26
N ALA A 103 14.67 9.65 2.17
CA ALA A 103 14.14 9.09 0.94
C ALA A 103 13.63 10.18 -0.02
N LEU A 104 12.93 11.20 0.48
CA LEU A 104 12.46 12.34 -0.31
C LEU A 104 13.64 13.16 -0.84
N GLU A 105 14.64 13.43 -0.04
CA GLU A 105 15.91 14.07 -0.48
C GLU A 105 16.66 13.24 -1.53
N ALA A 106 16.51 11.91 -1.49
CA ALA A 106 17.09 10.99 -2.47
C ALA A 106 16.30 10.92 -3.79
N GLY A 107 15.08 11.48 -3.82
CA GLY A 107 14.23 11.55 -5.01
C GLY A 107 12.96 10.70 -4.95
N ALA A 108 12.49 10.29 -3.77
CA ALA A 108 11.15 9.74 -3.62
C ALA A 108 10.08 10.83 -3.84
N ASP A 109 8.89 10.44 -4.29
CA ASP A 109 7.77 11.32 -4.61
C ASP A 109 6.63 11.17 -3.61
N ILE A 110 6.50 10.00 -2.98
CA ILE A 110 5.39 9.59 -2.15
C ILE A 110 5.92 8.99 -0.85
N VAL A 111 5.30 9.31 0.27
CA VAL A 111 5.48 8.60 1.55
C VAL A 111 4.27 7.69 1.76
N ASN A 112 4.50 6.38 1.86
CA ASN A 112 3.48 5.39 2.20
C ASN A 112 3.62 5.06 3.69
N ASP A 113 2.77 5.67 4.52
CA ASP A 113 2.83 5.52 5.96
C ASP A 113 1.70 4.62 6.49
N ILE A 114 2.07 3.42 6.90
CA ILE A 114 1.15 2.44 7.50
C ILE A 114 0.52 2.89 8.82
N THR A 115 1.01 4.00 9.41
CA THR A 115 0.46 4.56 10.66
C THR A 115 -0.46 5.75 10.42
N GLY A 116 -0.63 6.19 9.16
CA GLY A 116 -1.47 7.32 8.81
C GLY A 116 -1.04 8.62 9.51
N PHE A 117 0.25 8.87 9.62
CA PHE A 117 0.87 10.00 10.34
C PHE A 117 0.70 9.99 11.87
N LEU A 118 0.20 8.88 12.42
CA LEU A 118 -0.04 8.80 13.85
C LEU A 118 1.11 8.09 14.62
N GLY A 119 2.03 7.43 13.92
CA GLY A 119 3.15 6.71 14.55
C GLY A 119 4.36 7.58 14.88
N ASP A 120 4.67 8.56 14.04
CA ASP A 120 5.74 9.53 14.24
C ASP A 120 5.20 10.96 14.15
N PRO A 121 5.23 11.76 15.22
CA PRO A 121 4.65 13.10 15.24
C PRO A 121 5.30 14.10 14.27
N LYS A 122 6.47 13.77 13.71
CA LYS A 122 7.18 14.61 12.74
C LYS A 122 6.85 14.26 11.29
N MET A 123 6.22 13.11 11.04
CA MET A 123 5.99 12.61 9.67
C MET A 123 5.22 13.60 8.80
N ALA A 124 4.10 14.12 9.30
CA ALA A 124 3.29 15.07 8.54
C ALA A 124 4.04 16.37 8.20
N ALA A 125 4.91 16.86 9.10
CA ALA A 125 5.74 18.03 8.85
C ALA A 125 6.77 17.76 7.74
N VAL A 126 7.44 16.61 7.77
CA VAL A 126 8.39 16.19 6.73
C VAL A 126 7.71 16.13 5.36
N VAL A 127 6.53 15.51 5.27
CA VAL A 127 5.78 15.44 4.01
C VAL A 127 5.39 16.84 3.50
N ALA A 128 4.96 17.74 4.39
CA ALA A 128 4.60 19.11 4.03
C ALA A 128 5.82 19.92 3.55
N GLU A 129 6.94 19.85 4.25
CA GLU A 129 8.18 20.55 3.91
C GLU A 129 8.74 20.16 2.53
N HIS A 130 8.62 18.88 2.17
CA HIS A 130 9.06 18.38 0.86
C HIS A 130 7.98 18.48 -0.22
N GLU A 131 6.82 19.01 0.10
CA GLU A 131 5.67 19.05 -0.80
C GLU A 131 5.36 17.66 -1.42
N ALA A 132 5.60 16.58 -0.71
CA ALA A 132 5.42 15.21 -1.16
C ALA A 132 3.95 14.79 -1.15
N SER A 133 3.62 13.75 -1.90
CA SER A 133 2.33 13.06 -1.75
C SER A 133 2.42 12.02 -0.63
N ALA A 134 1.28 11.64 -0.07
CA ALA A 134 1.23 10.67 1.02
C ALA A 134 0.11 9.65 0.84
N VAL A 135 0.40 8.42 1.27
CA VAL A 135 -0.60 7.39 1.52
C VAL A 135 -0.78 7.28 3.03
N LEU A 136 -1.99 7.55 3.51
CA LEU A 136 -2.36 7.36 4.91
C LEU A 136 -3.13 6.05 5.02
N MET A 137 -2.52 5.04 5.69
CA MET A 137 -3.20 3.77 5.88
C MET A 137 -3.97 3.75 7.20
N PHE A 138 -5.20 3.27 7.15
CA PHE A 138 -5.95 2.87 8.35
C PHE A 138 -5.22 1.71 9.03
N ASN A 139 -4.84 1.91 10.29
CA ASN A 139 -4.09 0.93 11.07
C ASN A 139 -4.92 0.36 12.23
N PRO A 140 -5.62 -0.77 12.03
CA PRO A 140 -6.38 -1.41 13.10
C PRO A 140 -5.53 -1.86 14.30
N VAL A 141 -4.23 -2.11 14.09
CA VAL A 141 -3.32 -2.50 15.20
C VAL A 141 -3.16 -1.36 16.20
N MET A 142 -3.14 -0.10 15.72
CA MET A 142 -3.10 1.08 16.58
C MET A 142 -4.48 1.41 17.17
N ALA A 143 -5.53 1.27 16.36
CA ALA A 143 -6.90 1.59 16.74
C ALA A 143 -7.51 0.59 17.74
N ARG A 144 -7.08 -0.69 17.69
CA ARG A 144 -7.56 -1.80 18.52
C ARG A 144 -6.41 -2.70 18.97
N PRO A 145 -5.46 -2.21 19.79
CA PRO A 145 -4.22 -2.94 20.10
C PRO A 145 -4.45 -4.26 20.84
N HIS A 146 -5.59 -4.40 21.53
CA HIS A 146 -5.95 -5.62 22.27
C HIS A 146 -6.82 -6.60 21.48
N HIS A 147 -7.22 -6.25 20.25
CA HIS A 147 -8.01 -7.16 19.42
C HIS A 147 -7.15 -8.37 18.97
N PRO A 148 -7.69 -9.62 18.96
CA PRO A 148 -6.92 -10.81 18.60
C PRO A 148 -6.21 -10.71 17.24
N SER A 149 -6.82 -10.06 16.24
CA SER A 149 -6.20 -9.84 14.94
C SER A 149 -5.04 -8.83 14.96
N SER A 150 -4.98 -7.96 15.97
CA SER A 150 -3.93 -6.95 16.13
C SER A 150 -2.72 -7.49 16.89
N THR A 151 -2.94 -8.40 17.86
CA THR A 151 -1.88 -8.90 18.75
C THR A 151 -0.80 -9.73 18.05
N ILE A 152 -1.06 -10.21 16.83
CA ILE A 152 -0.08 -10.97 16.04
C ILE A 152 0.93 -10.07 15.31
N PHE A 153 0.64 -8.76 15.22
CA PHE A 153 1.54 -7.80 14.59
C PHE A 153 2.60 -7.30 15.58
N PRO A 154 3.78 -6.90 15.09
CA PRO A 154 4.80 -6.32 15.96
C PRO A 154 4.30 -5.01 16.59
N ARG A 155 4.75 -4.75 17.83
CA ARG A 155 4.58 -3.46 18.46
C ARG A 155 5.78 -2.60 18.06
N PHE A 156 5.56 -1.64 17.18
CA PHE A 156 6.61 -0.77 16.65
C PHE A 156 7.09 0.33 17.61
N GLY A 157 6.68 0.29 18.86
CA GLY A 157 7.07 1.29 19.85
C GLY A 157 6.41 2.64 19.66
N PHE A 158 5.29 2.69 18.95
CA PHE A 158 4.48 3.92 18.83
C PHE A 158 4.09 4.43 20.22
N GLU A 159 4.20 5.72 20.42
CA GLU A 159 3.56 6.34 21.57
C GLU A 159 2.03 6.22 21.42
N PRO A 160 1.29 6.03 22.53
CA PRO A 160 -0.16 5.95 22.46
C PRO A 160 -0.76 7.24 21.88
N VAL A 161 -1.38 7.13 20.72
CA VAL A 161 -2.05 8.26 20.04
C VAL A 161 -3.48 8.46 20.53
N PHE A 162 -4.07 7.36 20.98
CA PHE A 162 -5.42 7.32 21.52
C PHE A 162 -5.37 7.05 23.01
N SER A 163 -6.18 7.77 23.78
CA SER A 163 -6.39 7.49 25.21
C SER A 163 -7.09 6.14 25.42
N GLU A 164 -6.96 5.55 26.58
CA GLU A 164 -7.66 4.32 26.94
C GLU A 164 -9.18 4.40 26.73
N GLN A 165 -9.78 5.58 27.01
CA GLN A 165 -11.21 5.81 26.80
C GLN A 165 -11.56 5.81 25.30
N GLU A 166 -10.75 6.44 24.44
CA GLU A 166 -10.93 6.41 22.99
C GLU A 166 -10.80 4.98 22.46
N LEU A 167 -9.77 4.23 22.88
CA LEU A 167 -9.58 2.84 22.47
C LEU A 167 -10.75 1.93 22.88
N GLN A 168 -11.36 2.16 24.05
CA GLN A 168 -12.54 1.42 24.49
C GLN A 168 -13.76 1.73 23.61
N GLN A 169 -13.94 2.96 23.20
CA GLN A 169 -15.02 3.37 22.28
C GLN A 169 -14.78 2.79 20.87
N MET A 170 -13.60 2.99 20.33
CA MET A 170 -13.19 2.48 19.02
C MET A 170 -13.30 0.96 18.90
N ALA A 171 -13.06 0.22 20.00
CA ALA A 171 -13.20 -1.25 20.01
C ALA A 171 -14.65 -1.74 19.83
N GLN A 172 -15.66 -0.88 20.02
CA GLN A 172 -17.07 -1.19 19.84
C GLN A 172 -17.64 -0.72 18.49
N GLU A 173 -16.87 0.06 17.74
CA GLU A 173 -17.33 0.59 16.47
C GLU A 173 -17.39 -0.50 15.38
N PRO A 174 -18.39 -0.45 14.48
CA PRO A 174 -18.31 -1.16 13.21
C PRO A 174 -17.03 -0.79 12.46
N ILE A 175 -16.48 -1.74 11.69
CA ILE A 175 -15.15 -1.54 11.08
C ILE A 175 -15.07 -0.31 10.16
N GLN A 176 -16.15 0.02 9.47
CA GLN A 176 -16.23 1.20 8.61
C GLN A 176 -16.17 2.50 9.43
N ASP A 177 -16.89 2.56 10.54
CA ASP A 177 -16.90 3.71 11.44
C ASP A 177 -15.53 3.87 12.10
N LEU A 178 -14.94 2.77 12.57
CA LEU A 178 -13.59 2.73 13.13
C LEU A 178 -12.54 3.25 12.13
N MET A 179 -12.65 2.85 10.86
CA MET A 179 -11.75 3.35 9.81
C MET A 179 -11.87 4.89 9.69
N TRP A 180 -13.09 5.43 9.71
CA TRP A 180 -13.29 6.88 9.60
C TRP A 180 -12.87 7.61 10.87
N THR A 181 -13.12 7.08 12.07
CA THR A 181 -12.60 7.64 13.33
C THR A 181 -11.07 7.76 13.28
N PHE A 182 -10.39 6.74 12.76
CA PHE A 182 -8.94 6.77 12.56
C PHE A 182 -8.52 7.81 11.52
N PHE A 183 -9.14 7.81 10.34
CA PHE A 183 -8.80 8.77 9.29
C PHE A 183 -9.07 10.22 9.67
N ASP A 184 -10.12 10.50 10.42
CA ASP A 184 -10.42 11.86 10.91
C ASP A 184 -9.25 12.39 11.76
N ARG A 185 -8.63 11.54 12.60
CA ARG A 185 -7.43 11.89 13.36
C ARG A 185 -6.22 12.08 12.45
N SER A 186 -5.96 11.16 11.51
CA SER A 186 -4.86 11.23 10.54
C SER A 186 -4.95 12.50 9.68
N LEU A 187 -6.12 12.78 9.15
CA LEU A 187 -6.37 13.95 8.31
C LEU A 187 -6.27 15.27 9.09
N ALA A 188 -6.67 15.28 10.36
CA ALA A 188 -6.48 16.44 11.23
C ALA A 188 -4.98 16.73 11.45
N VAL A 189 -4.15 15.70 11.67
CA VAL A 189 -2.68 15.83 11.77
C VAL A 189 -2.09 16.35 10.47
N ALA A 190 -2.45 15.75 9.33
CA ALA A 190 -2.00 16.18 8.01
C ALA A 190 -2.31 17.66 7.75
N LYS A 191 -3.56 18.07 8.00
CA LYS A 191 -4.02 19.46 7.84
C LYS A 191 -3.27 20.43 8.76
N ALA A 192 -3.06 20.06 10.02
CA ALA A 192 -2.35 20.90 10.99
C ALA A 192 -0.88 21.13 10.58
N ALA A 193 -0.26 20.16 9.94
CA ALA A 193 1.10 20.26 9.40
C ALA A 193 1.19 20.99 8.05
N GLY A 194 0.05 21.30 7.39
CA GLY A 194 0.01 21.98 6.10
C GLY A 194 0.10 21.08 4.88
N VAL A 195 -0.06 19.75 5.04
CA VAL A 195 -0.13 18.83 3.91
C VAL A 195 -1.38 19.14 3.07
N GLN A 196 -1.20 19.32 1.77
CA GLN A 196 -2.29 19.64 0.86
C GLN A 196 -3.21 18.43 0.68
N THR A 197 -4.52 18.65 0.78
CA THR A 197 -5.53 17.57 0.71
C THR A 197 -5.47 16.79 -0.61
N ASP A 198 -5.16 17.47 -1.70
CA ASP A 198 -5.04 16.88 -3.04
C ASP A 198 -3.78 16.03 -3.25
N ARG A 199 -2.92 15.95 -2.25
CA ARG A 199 -1.73 15.08 -2.24
C ARG A 199 -1.88 13.85 -1.33
N ILE A 200 -3.08 13.63 -0.78
CA ILE A 200 -3.36 12.52 0.14
C ILE A 200 -4.16 11.44 -0.57
N MET A 201 -3.68 10.22 -0.49
CA MET A 201 -4.41 8.99 -0.81
C MET A 201 -4.74 8.25 0.49
N LEU A 202 -5.84 7.52 0.53
CA LEU A 202 -6.21 6.70 1.70
C LEU A 202 -6.13 5.22 1.38
N ASP A 203 -5.52 4.44 2.27
CA ASP A 203 -5.48 2.97 2.21
C ASP A 203 -6.34 2.39 3.35
N PRO A 204 -7.39 1.62 3.06
CA PRO A 204 -8.26 1.02 4.07
C PRO A 204 -7.60 -0.05 4.94
N GLY A 205 -6.30 -0.33 4.78
CA GLY A 205 -5.54 -1.25 5.63
C GLY A 205 -5.88 -2.72 5.44
N ILE A 206 -6.31 -3.11 4.25
CA ILE A 206 -6.69 -4.50 3.93
C ILE A 206 -5.57 -5.48 4.29
N GLY A 207 -5.91 -6.49 5.10
CA GLY A 207 -4.97 -7.52 5.56
C GLY A 207 -4.10 -7.09 6.74
N PHE A 208 -4.35 -5.94 7.37
CA PHE A 208 -3.58 -5.42 8.49
C PHE A 208 -4.42 -5.36 9.76
N GLY A 209 -4.27 -6.32 10.68
CA GLY A 209 -5.02 -6.34 11.96
C GLY A 209 -6.54 -6.52 11.84
N LEU A 210 -7.03 -6.98 10.70
CA LEU A 210 -8.44 -7.20 10.39
C LEU A 210 -8.81 -8.68 10.41
N THR A 211 -10.04 -9.00 10.80
CA THR A 211 -10.64 -10.33 10.58
C THR A 211 -10.95 -10.56 9.10
N LYS A 212 -11.19 -11.82 8.70
CA LYS A 212 -11.65 -12.14 7.33
C LYS A 212 -12.90 -11.33 6.94
N ARG A 213 -13.90 -11.29 7.84
CA ARG A 213 -15.15 -10.55 7.61
C ARG A 213 -14.91 -9.05 7.42
N GLU A 214 -14.09 -8.43 8.27
CA GLU A 214 -13.80 -7.00 8.19
C GLU A 214 -13.07 -6.63 6.90
N ASN A 215 -12.10 -7.44 6.46
CA ASN A 215 -11.46 -7.25 5.15
C ASN A 215 -12.50 -7.25 4.01
N LEU A 216 -13.44 -8.19 4.03
CA LEU A 216 -14.47 -8.29 2.99
C LEU A 216 -15.45 -7.11 3.04
N LEU A 217 -15.84 -6.64 4.23
CA LEU A 217 -16.71 -5.47 4.38
C LEU A 217 -16.05 -4.21 3.85
N LEU A 218 -14.78 -3.95 4.19
CA LEU A 218 -14.05 -2.79 3.69
C LEU A 218 -13.87 -2.83 2.15
N LEU A 219 -13.62 -4.03 1.58
CA LEU A 219 -13.53 -4.19 0.13
C LEU A 219 -14.86 -3.95 -0.60
N GLN A 220 -16.00 -4.23 0.04
CA GLN A 220 -17.32 -3.93 -0.53
C GLN A 220 -17.60 -2.42 -0.60
N GLU A 221 -17.02 -1.64 0.30
CA GLU A 221 -17.35 -0.23 0.51
C GLU A 221 -16.21 0.74 0.14
N LEU A 222 -15.29 0.32 -0.73
CA LEU A 222 -14.18 1.18 -1.18
C LEU A 222 -14.66 2.55 -1.70
N GLY A 223 -15.78 2.57 -2.43
CA GLY A 223 -16.37 3.79 -2.95
C GLY A 223 -16.75 4.85 -1.89
N THR A 224 -16.85 4.48 -0.61
CA THR A 224 -17.12 5.45 0.47
C THR A 224 -15.95 6.43 0.67
N ILE A 225 -14.72 6.00 0.35
CA ILE A 225 -13.52 6.84 0.40
C ILE A 225 -13.61 7.95 -0.65
N HIS A 226 -14.05 7.63 -1.88
CA HIS A 226 -14.29 8.64 -2.93
C HIS A 226 -15.36 9.66 -2.54
N GLN A 227 -16.40 9.25 -1.81
CA GLN A 227 -17.44 10.18 -1.33
C GLN A 227 -16.87 11.25 -0.38
N LYS A 228 -15.72 10.99 0.25
CA LYS A 228 -14.98 11.95 1.08
C LYS A 228 -13.95 12.76 0.28
N GLY A 229 -13.80 12.50 -1.01
CA GLY A 229 -12.94 13.25 -1.92
C GLY A 229 -11.48 12.79 -1.96
N TYR A 230 -11.17 11.57 -1.51
CA TYR A 230 -9.82 11.02 -1.51
C TYR A 230 -9.68 9.88 -2.52
N PRO A 231 -8.55 9.81 -3.26
CA PRO A 231 -8.18 8.63 -4.03
C PRO A 231 -7.83 7.46 -3.11
N ILE A 232 -7.98 6.25 -3.65
CA ILE A 232 -7.73 5.00 -2.93
C ILE A 232 -6.40 4.41 -3.37
N PHE A 233 -5.52 4.13 -2.39
CA PHE A 233 -4.36 3.28 -2.53
C PHE A 233 -4.68 1.93 -1.87
N LEU A 234 -4.51 0.82 -2.57
CA LEU A 234 -4.99 -0.47 -2.09
C LEU A 234 -3.94 -1.57 -2.20
N GLY A 235 -3.57 -2.15 -1.05
CA GLY A 235 -2.68 -3.29 -0.96
C GLY A 235 -3.40 -4.62 -0.78
N VAL A 236 -3.70 -5.36 -1.87
CA VAL A 236 -4.43 -6.65 -1.82
C VAL A 236 -3.57 -7.89 -2.09
N SER A 237 -2.33 -7.73 -2.54
CA SER A 237 -1.52 -8.82 -3.04
C SER A 237 -1.03 -9.76 -1.93
N ARG A 238 -1.27 -11.06 -2.10
CA ARG A 238 -0.85 -12.17 -1.23
C ARG A 238 -1.31 -12.05 0.23
N LYS A 239 -2.46 -11.39 0.45
CA LYS A 239 -3.00 -11.22 1.80
C LYS A 239 -3.54 -12.53 2.36
N ARG A 240 -3.28 -12.77 3.65
CA ARG A 240 -3.60 -14.04 4.33
C ARG A 240 -5.08 -14.44 4.22
N PHE A 241 -6.02 -13.47 4.37
CA PHE A 241 -7.44 -13.78 4.29
C PHE A 241 -7.86 -14.28 2.89
N VAL A 242 -7.20 -13.79 1.82
CA VAL A 242 -7.41 -14.27 0.43
C VAL A 242 -6.95 -15.72 0.32
N VAL A 243 -5.75 -16.01 0.82
CA VAL A 243 -5.20 -17.38 0.84
C VAL A 243 -6.16 -18.31 1.57
N ASN A 244 -6.66 -17.93 2.76
CA ASN A 244 -7.61 -18.75 3.51
C ASN A 244 -8.92 -19.02 2.74
N ILE A 245 -9.43 -18.04 1.98
CA ILE A 245 -10.65 -18.21 1.17
C ILE A 245 -10.45 -19.25 0.07
N ILE A 246 -9.33 -19.18 -0.67
CA ILE A 246 -9.08 -20.14 -1.76
C ILE A 246 -8.71 -21.52 -1.25
N GLU A 247 -8.04 -21.62 -0.10
CA GLU A 247 -7.77 -22.87 0.58
C GLU A 247 -9.06 -23.57 1.06
N GLU A 248 -9.99 -22.82 1.66
CA GLU A 248 -11.34 -23.31 2.01
C GLU A 248 -12.12 -23.79 0.76
N ALA A 249 -11.85 -23.24 -0.40
CA ALA A 249 -12.41 -23.65 -1.69
C ALA A 249 -11.68 -24.85 -2.35
N GLY A 250 -10.66 -25.40 -1.69
CA GLY A 250 -9.94 -26.60 -2.14
C GLY A 250 -8.76 -26.35 -3.08
N PHE A 251 -8.32 -25.08 -3.24
CA PHE A 251 -7.14 -24.77 -4.04
C PHE A 251 -5.85 -24.96 -3.21
N GLU A 252 -4.79 -25.40 -3.86
CA GLU A 252 -3.45 -25.45 -3.28
C GLU A 252 -2.95 -24.02 -3.00
N THR A 253 -2.33 -23.81 -1.82
CA THR A 253 -1.86 -22.51 -1.38
C THR A 253 -0.46 -22.52 -0.77
N ASP A 254 0.27 -23.64 -0.83
CA ASP A 254 1.63 -23.71 -0.31
C ASP A 254 2.57 -22.82 -1.14
N PRO A 255 3.21 -21.79 -0.54
CA PRO A 255 4.11 -20.88 -1.26
C PRO A 255 5.40 -21.57 -1.73
N ALA A 256 5.70 -22.77 -1.24
CA ALA A 256 6.85 -23.55 -1.66
C ALA A 256 6.62 -24.28 -2.99
N THR A 257 5.37 -24.41 -3.43
CA THR A 257 5.01 -25.02 -4.71
C THR A 257 4.70 -23.97 -5.77
N GLU A 258 4.99 -24.26 -7.04
CA GLU A 258 4.68 -23.36 -8.15
C GLU A 258 3.17 -23.11 -8.26
N THR A 259 2.35 -24.16 -8.14
CA THR A 259 0.88 -24.07 -8.19
C THR A 259 0.32 -23.23 -7.05
N GLY A 260 0.76 -23.47 -5.82
CA GLY A 260 0.27 -22.73 -4.66
C GLY A 260 0.68 -21.26 -4.69
N PHE A 261 1.91 -20.98 -5.14
CA PHE A 261 2.37 -19.61 -5.33
C PHE A 261 1.56 -18.88 -6.41
N TRP A 262 1.34 -19.53 -7.56
CA TRP A 262 0.51 -19.01 -8.64
C TRP A 262 -0.93 -18.73 -8.20
N ASN A 263 -1.56 -19.67 -7.49
CA ASN A 263 -2.94 -19.51 -7.01
C ASN A 263 -3.09 -18.30 -6.07
N ARG A 264 -2.09 -18.00 -5.26
CA ARG A 264 -2.08 -16.80 -4.40
C ARG A 264 -2.05 -15.51 -5.23
N ASP A 265 -1.23 -15.46 -6.28
CA ASP A 265 -1.13 -14.28 -7.15
C ASP A 265 -2.40 -14.13 -8.00
N LEU A 266 -2.90 -15.21 -8.55
CA LEU A 266 -4.15 -15.23 -9.32
C LEU A 266 -5.34 -14.75 -8.46
N ALA A 267 -5.52 -15.30 -7.26
CA ALA A 267 -6.58 -14.87 -6.35
C ALA A 267 -6.46 -13.38 -5.97
N SER A 268 -5.22 -12.91 -5.75
CA SER A 268 -4.96 -11.49 -5.49
C SER A 268 -5.36 -10.61 -6.68
N SER A 269 -5.11 -11.06 -7.90
CA SER A 269 -5.46 -10.31 -9.11
C SER A 269 -6.98 -10.21 -9.33
N HIS A 270 -7.75 -11.22 -8.91
CA HIS A 270 -9.22 -11.13 -8.93
C HIS A 270 -9.74 -10.01 -8.02
N LEU A 271 -9.13 -9.82 -6.84
CA LEU A 271 -9.48 -8.68 -5.98
C LEU A 271 -9.12 -7.34 -6.63
N THR A 272 -8.06 -7.28 -7.41
CA THR A 272 -7.74 -6.07 -8.19
C THR A 272 -8.84 -5.75 -9.19
N SER A 273 -9.36 -6.73 -9.96
CA SER A 273 -10.51 -6.50 -10.85
C SER A 273 -11.73 -5.94 -10.11
N ILE A 274 -12.07 -6.52 -8.95
CA ILE A 274 -13.19 -6.07 -8.14
C ILE A 274 -12.95 -4.63 -7.63
N ALA A 275 -11.77 -4.32 -7.14
CA ALA A 275 -11.43 -3.00 -6.64
C ALA A 275 -11.43 -1.94 -7.74
N THR A 276 -10.82 -2.23 -8.87
CA THR A 276 -10.75 -1.29 -10.00
C THR A 276 -12.10 -1.05 -10.67
N SER A 277 -13.02 -2.03 -10.59
CA SER A 277 -14.43 -1.80 -11.00
C SER A 277 -15.19 -0.85 -10.06
N GLN A 278 -14.63 -0.55 -8.88
CA GLN A 278 -15.12 0.49 -7.96
C GLN A 278 -14.34 1.82 -8.07
N GLY A 279 -13.42 1.93 -9.03
CA GLY A 279 -12.68 3.17 -9.32
C GLY A 279 -11.38 3.35 -8.54
N VAL A 280 -10.80 2.30 -7.95
CA VAL A 280 -9.52 2.39 -7.21
C VAL A 280 -8.41 2.94 -8.11
N GLU A 281 -7.71 3.98 -7.65
CA GLU A 281 -6.68 4.68 -8.41
C GLU A 281 -5.32 4.00 -8.37
N VAL A 282 -4.94 3.40 -7.25
CA VAL A 282 -3.63 2.73 -7.11
C VAL A 282 -3.80 1.36 -6.48
N VAL A 283 -3.20 0.32 -7.08
CA VAL A 283 -3.11 -1.02 -6.49
C VAL A 283 -1.65 -1.40 -6.28
N ARG A 284 -1.31 -1.79 -5.04
CA ARG A 284 0.04 -2.20 -4.60
C ARG A 284 0.19 -3.70 -4.65
N VAL A 285 1.09 -4.20 -5.52
CA VAL A 285 1.11 -5.61 -5.93
C VAL A 285 2.53 -6.17 -6.08
N HIS A 286 2.67 -7.51 -6.01
CA HIS A 286 3.92 -8.21 -6.26
C HIS A 286 4.09 -8.63 -7.72
N ASP A 287 3.00 -9.05 -8.38
CA ASP A 287 3.00 -9.51 -9.77
C ASP A 287 2.31 -8.47 -10.67
N ILE A 288 3.08 -7.76 -11.47
CA ILE A 288 2.54 -6.70 -12.33
C ILE A 288 1.70 -7.25 -13.50
N PRO A 289 2.13 -8.28 -14.26
CA PRO A 289 1.38 -8.77 -15.42
C PRO A 289 -0.05 -9.22 -15.09
N LEU A 290 -0.22 -10.04 -14.05
CA LEU A 290 -1.57 -10.51 -13.64
C LEU A 290 -2.46 -9.36 -13.19
N HIS A 291 -1.93 -8.47 -12.38
CA HIS A 291 -2.68 -7.33 -11.87
C HIS A 291 -2.98 -6.28 -12.96
N LYS A 292 -2.11 -6.13 -13.96
CA LYS A 292 -2.36 -5.28 -15.13
C LYS A 292 -3.57 -5.75 -15.92
N MET A 293 -3.65 -7.05 -16.18
CA MET A 293 -4.81 -7.64 -16.87
C MET A 293 -6.08 -7.45 -16.03
N ALA A 294 -6.03 -7.73 -14.74
CA ALA A 294 -7.13 -7.58 -13.81
C ALA A 294 -7.62 -6.12 -13.72
N ALA A 295 -6.70 -5.16 -13.60
CA ALA A 295 -7.01 -3.74 -13.54
C ALA A 295 -7.65 -3.25 -14.84
N SER A 296 -7.15 -3.70 -16.01
CA SER A 296 -7.72 -3.33 -17.31
C SER A 296 -9.18 -3.75 -17.44
N LEU A 297 -9.54 -4.96 -16.94
CA LEU A 297 -10.92 -5.45 -16.97
C LEU A 297 -11.81 -4.67 -16.00
N GLY A 298 -11.37 -4.48 -14.77
CA GLY A 298 -12.13 -3.74 -13.76
C GLY A 298 -12.36 -2.29 -14.17
N GLN A 299 -11.33 -1.62 -14.70
CA GLN A 299 -11.44 -0.25 -15.18
C GLN A 299 -12.41 -0.13 -16.37
N ALA A 300 -12.38 -1.08 -17.31
CA ALA A 300 -13.33 -1.10 -18.42
C ALA A 300 -14.79 -1.20 -17.93
N ILE A 301 -15.03 -1.95 -16.83
CA ILE A 301 -16.36 -2.02 -16.20
C ILE A 301 -16.69 -0.69 -15.53
N PHE A 302 -15.76 -0.09 -14.81
CA PHE A 302 -15.97 1.21 -14.16
C PHE A 302 -16.32 2.32 -15.17
N GLN A 303 -15.66 2.33 -16.33
CA GLN A 303 -15.83 3.31 -17.39
C GLN A 303 -16.85 2.88 -18.48
N ALA A 304 -17.70 1.90 -18.20
CA ALA A 304 -18.60 1.32 -19.20
C ALA A 304 -19.51 2.36 -19.90
N GLN A 305 -19.91 3.43 -19.19
CA GLN A 305 -20.75 4.50 -19.76
C GLN A 305 -20.00 5.40 -20.74
N GLU A 306 -18.67 5.44 -20.68
CA GLU A 306 -17.80 6.21 -21.57
C GLU A 306 -17.33 5.36 -22.77
N ALA A 307 -17.59 4.05 -22.73
CA ALA A 307 -17.19 3.12 -23.78
C ALA A 307 -17.93 3.42 -25.08
N ALA A 308 -17.19 3.42 -26.20
CA ALA A 308 -17.80 3.56 -27.51
C ALA A 308 -18.72 2.37 -27.83
N ASP A 309 -19.93 2.65 -28.33
CA ASP A 309 -20.85 1.62 -28.82
C ASP A 309 -20.36 1.06 -30.17
N THR A 310 -19.46 0.09 -30.10
CA THR A 310 -18.84 -0.53 -31.27
C THR A 310 -19.15 -2.01 -31.30
N ASN A 311 -19.51 -2.52 -32.51
CA ASN A 311 -19.67 -3.96 -32.69
C ASN A 311 -18.33 -4.67 -32.57
N LEU A 312 -18.29 -5.75 -31.77
CA LEU A 312 -17.11 -6.60 -31.67
C LEU A 312 -16.83 -7.24 -33.03
N LYS A 313 -15.56 -7.31 -33.41
CA LYS A 313 -15.15 -8.10 -34.60
C LYS A 313 -15.47 -9.57 -34.33
N GLN A 314 -15.87 -10.29 -35.40
CA GLN A 314 -16.12 -11.72 -35.31
C GLN A 314 -14.90 -12.45 -34.73
N TYR A 315 -15.18 -13.42 -33.84
CA TYR A 315 -14.12 -14.33 -33.39
C TYR A 315 -13.56 -15.06 -34.62
N LYS A 316 -12.23 -15.07 -34.71
CA LYS A 316 -11.53 -15.88 -35.69
C LYS A 316 -11.46 -17.31 -35.26
#